data_581c35451704be0b2d21b874316d2330
#
_entry.id   581c35451704be0b2d21b874316d2330
#
_cell.length_a   1.000
_cell.length_b   1.000
_cell.length_c   1.000
_cell.angle_alpha   90.00
_cell.angle_beta   90.00
_cell.angle_gamma   90.00
#
_symmetry.space_group_name_H-M   'P 1'
#
loop_
_entity.id
_entity.type
_entity.pdbx_description
1 polymer ?
#
loop_
_entity_poly.entity_id
_entity_poly.type
_entity_poly.pdbx_seq_one_letter_code
_entity_poly.pdbx_strand_id
1 'polypeptide(L)'
;MDTADSLGRVITAIVFVKAEVARIPEVAEAIAALDGVSEVYSVTGEVDLIVLVRVRAHEDVADVVADRLNKVPGVTSTETHIAFRAYSRHDLEAAFSLGLE
;
A
#
# COMPACT_ATOMS: atom_id res chain seq x y z
N MET A 1 0.82 23.11 -6.55
CA MET A 1 1.35 22.13 -5.59
C MET A 1 2.33 22.82 -4.67
N ASP A 2 2.24 22.55 -3.41
CA ASP A 2 3.14 23.20 -2.48
C ASP A 2 4.46 22.43 -2.32
N THR A 3 5.42 23.10 -1.69
CA THR A 3 6.76 22.56 -1.54
C THR A 3 6.78 21.29 -0.69
N ALA A 4 5.90 21.21 0.30
CA ALA A 4 5.85 20.04 1.16
C ALA A 4 5.50 18.77 0.38
N ASP A 5 4.60 18.89 -0.58
CA ASP A 5 4.24 17.74 -1.42
C ASP A 5 5.43 17.25 -2.22
N SER A 6 6.19 18.18 -2.81
CA SER A 6 7.33 17.77 -3.61
C SER A 6 8.49 17.25 -2.77
N LEU A 7 8.57 17.63 -1.49
CA LEU A 7 9.69 17.27 -0.63
C LEU A 7 9.53 15.94 0.10
N GLY A 8 8.34 15.46 0.29
CA GLY A 8 8.23 14.26 1.10
C GLY A 8 6.89 13.60 1.15
N ARG A 9 5.93 14.15 0.47
CA ARG A 9 4.61 13.58 0.50
C ARG A 9 4.62 12.20 -0.14
N VAL A 10 3.98 11.27 0.54
CA VAL A 10 3.85 9.90 0.08
C VAL A 10 2.38 9.60 -0.09
N ILE A 11 2.06 9.01 -1.22
CA ILE A 11 0.71 8.53 -1.48
C ILE A 11 0.68 7.07 -1.06
N THR A 12 -0.26 6.72 -0.20
CA THR A 12 -0.42 5.36 0.29
C THR A 12 -1.68 4.76 -0.34
N ALA A 13 -1.52 3.57 -0.90
CA ALA A 13 -2.65 2.78 -1.35
C ALA A 13 -2.67 1.48 -0.57
N ILE A 14 -3.88 1.02 -0.28
CA ILE A 14 -4.10 -0.25 0.42
C ILE A 14 -4.78 -1.16 -0.58
N VAL A 15 -4.15 -2.28 -0.90
CA VAL A 15 -4.65 -3.20 -1.91
C VAL A 15 -5.06 -4.50 -1.24
N PHE A 16 -6.32 -4.87 -1.43
CA PHE A 16 -6.84 -6.15 -0.97
C PHE A 16 -6.69 -7.15 -2.10
N VAL A 17 -6.03 -8.27 -1.81
CA VAL A 17 -5.65 -9.23 -2.83
C VAL A 17 -6.27 -10.59 -2.51
N LYS A 18 -6.90 -11.19 -3.52
CA LYS A 18 -7.30 -12.60 -3.47
C LYS A 18 -6.33 -13.39 -4.34
N ALA A 19 -5.89 -14.53 -3.85
CA ALA A 19 -4.91 -15.35 -4.53
C ALA A 19 -5.33 -16.83 -4.47
N GLU A 20 -4.77 -17.61 -5.35
CA GLU A 20 -4.95 -19.06 -5.29
C GLU A 20 -4.42 -19.56 -3.95
N VAL A 21 -5.24 -20.33 -3.24
CA VAL A 21 -4.95 -20.74 -1.87
C VAL A 21 -3.60 -21.44 -1.76
N ALA A 22 -3.31 -22.33 -2.71
CA ALA A 22 -2.08 -23.10 -2.68
C ALA A 22 -0.84 -22.26 -2.98
N ARG A 23 -1.01 -21.03 -3.44
CA ARG A 23 0.08 -20.17 -3.88
C ARG A 23 0.25 -18.92 -3.04
N ILE A 24 -0.47 -18.80 -1.94
CA ILE A 24 -0.43 -17.58 -1.13
C ILE A 24 1.00 -17.18 -0.74
N PRO A 25 1.85 -18.07 -0.22
CA PRO A 25 3.20 -17.65 0.15
C PRO A 25 4.02 -17.14 -1.04
N GLU A 26 3.95 -17.82 -2.16
CA GLU A 26 4.69 -17.42 -3.37
C GLU A 26 4.19 -16.08 -3.90
N VAL A 27 2.87 -15.88 -3.90
CA VAL A 27 2.27 -14.62 -4.33
C VAL A 27 2.71 -13.49 -3.40
N ALA A 28 2.67 -13.72 -2.09
CA ALA A 28 3.05 -12.71 -1.11
C ALA A 28 4.52 -12.30 -1.30
N GLU A 29 5.41 -13.26 -1.49
CA GLU A 29 6.82 -12.98 -1.71
C GLU A 29 7.05 -12.21 -3.01
N ALA A 30 6.36 -12.59 -4.08
CA ALA A 30 6.50 -11.92 -5.36
C ALA A 30 6.02 -10.47 -5.28
N ILE A 31 4.89 -10.24 -4.61
CA ILE A 31 4.36 -8.89 -4.44
C ILE A 31 5.31 -8.05 -3.57
N ALA A 32 5.82 -8.63 -2.49
CA ALA A 32 6.71 -7.91 -1.59
C ALA A 32 8.00 -7.43 -2.27
N ALA A 33 8.39 -8.10 -3.35
CA ALA A 33 9.59 -7.74 -4.11
C ALA A 33 9.36 -6.63 -5.13
N LEU A 34 8.12 -6.20 -5.35
CA LEU A 34 7.82 -5.16 -6.33
C LEU A 34 8.21 -3.78 -5.82
N ASP A 35 8.78 -2.97 -6.70
CA ASP A 35 9.04 -1.57 -6.39
C ASP A 35 7.71 -0.87 -6.10
N GLY A 36 7.70 -0.04 -5.06
CA GLY A 36 6.49 0.66 -4.64
C GLY A 36 5.69 -0.07 -3.59
N VAL A 37 5.92 -1.35 -3.40
CA VAL A 37 5.28 -2.10 -2.32
C VAL A 37 6.08 -1.93 -1.04
N SER A 38 5.41 -1.49 0.01
CA SER A 38 6.03 -1.27 1.31
C SER A 38 5.96 -2.51 2.19
N GLU A 39 4.79 -3.11 2.26
CA GLU A 39 4.55 -4.26 3.12
C GLU A 39 3.44 -5.13 2.53
N VAL A 40 3.50 -6.42 2.85
CA VAL A 40 2.47 -7.38 2.48
C VAL A 40 2.11 -8.16 3.73
N TYR A 41 0.82 -8.23 4.03
CA TYR A 41 0.32 -9.00 5.15
C TYR A 41 -0.55 -10.14 4.65
N SER A 42 -0.32 -11.34 5.17
CA SER A 42 -1.24 -12.44 5.00
C SER A 42 -2.30 -12.32 6.09
N VAL A 43 -3.55 -12.37 5.73
CA VAL A 43 -4.64 -12.06 6.66
C VAL A 43 -5.74 -13.11 6.60
N THR A 44 -6.58 -13.11 7.62
CA THR A 44 -7.80 -13.91 7.65
C THR A 44 -8.94 -13.07 7.09
N GLY A 45 -10.02 -13.74 6.66
CA GLY A 45 -11.20 -13.05 6.16
C GLY A 45 -11.41 -13.28 4.69
N GLU A 46 -12.12 -12.35 4.05
CA GLU A 46 -12.51 -12.50 2.66
C GLU A 46 -11.35 -12.34 1.67
N VAL A 47 -10.32 -11.60 2.07
CA VAL A 47 -9.15 -11.45 1.23
C VAL A 47 -8.00 -12.23 1.82
N ASP A 48 -7.01 -12.52 1.00
CA ASP A 48 -5.88 -13.34 1.41
C ASP A 48 -4.67 -12.51 1.81
N LEU A 49 -4.47 -11.38 1.15
CA LEU A 49 -3.35 -10.49 1.42
C LEU A 49 -3.81 -9.05 1.46
N ILE A 50 -3.16 -8.27 2.31
CA ILE A 50 -3.30 -6.81 2.29
C ILE A 50 -1.92 -6.24 1.98
N VAL A 51 -1.87 -5.41 0.94
CA VAL A 51 -0.61 -4.84 0.43
C VAL A 51 -0.62 -3.34 0.64
N LEU A 52 0.43 -2.82 1.23
CA LEU A 52 0.61 -1.38 1.35
C LEU A 52 1.56 -0.91 0.26
N VAL A 53 1.07 0.01 -0.56
CA VAL A 53 1.83 0.62 -1.65
C VAL A 53 2.11 2.06 -1.25
N ARG A 54 3.37 2.47 -1.33
CA ARG A 54 3.75 3.85 -1.04
C ARG A 54 4.57 4.40 -2.18
N VAL A 55 4.03 5.43 -2.81
CA VAL A 55 4.62 6.05 -3.99
C VAL A 55 4.50 7.56 -3.89
N ARG A 56 5.10 8.28 -4.82
CA ARG A 56 5.11 9.74 -4.79
C ARG A 56 4.06 10.40 -5.67
N ALA A 57 3.51 9.67 -6.63
CA ALA A 57 2.52 10.22 -7.55
C ALA A 57 1.38 9.23 -7.75
N HIS A 58 0.19 9.74 -8.03
CA HIS A 58 -0.99 8.89 -8.24
C HIS A 58 -0.81 7.92 -9.40
N GLU A 59 -0.19 8.36 -10.47
CA GLU A 59 0.03 7.48 -11.63
C GLU A 59 0.95 6.31 -11.27
N ASP A 60 1.80 6.46 -10.27
CA ASP A 60 2.66 5.37 -9.83
C ASP A 60 1.85 4.26 -9.15
N VAL A 61 0.72 4.60 -8.54
CA VAL A 61 -0.17 3.58 -7.98
C VAL A 61 -0.66 2.66 -9.09
N ALA A 62 -1.08 3.25 -10.21
CA ALA A 62 -1.54 2.44 -11.35
C ALA A 62 -0.42 1.56 -11.89
N ASP A 63 0.80 2.08 -11.97
CA ASP A 63 1.94 1.29 -12.45
C ASP A 63 2.20 0.09 -11.54
N VAL A 64 2.18 0.30 -10.23
CA VAL A 64 2.42 -0.80 -9.29
C VAL A 64 1.29 -1.81 -9.32
N VAL A 65 0.04 -1.34 -9.27
CA VAL A 65 -1.10 -2.26 -9.16
C VAL A 65 -1.43 -2.89 -10.50
N ALA A 66 -1.66 -2.07 -11.54
CA ALA A 66 -2.15 -2.60 -12.81
C ALA A 66 -1.05 -3.30 -13.60
N ASP A 67 0.14 -2.73 -13.62
CA ASP A 67 1.20 -3.25 -14.47
C ASP A 67 2.05 -4.32 -13.80
N ARG A 68 2.09 -4.35 -12.48
CA ARG A 68 2.95 -5.30 -11.76
C ARG A 68 2.19 -6.25 -10.87
N LEU A 69 1.44 -5.74 -9.91
CA LEU A 69 0.77 -6.59 -8.92
C LEU A 69 -0.27 -7.49 -9.57
N ASN A 70 -1.12 -6.94 -10.41
CA ASN A 70 -2.18 -7.72 -11.05
C ASN A 70 -1.64 -8.79 -11.98
N LYS A 71 -0.37 -8.71 -12.36
CA LYS A 71 0.27 -9.69 -13.25
C LYS A 71 1.04 -10.75 -12.51
N VAL A 72 1.07 -10.72 -11.19
CA VAL A 72 1.74 -11.76 -10.42
C VAL A 72 0.95 -13.07 -10.56
N PRO A 73 1.61 -14.15 -10.98
CA PRO A 73 0.91 -15.43 -11.10
C PRO A 73 0.33 -15.87 -9.77
N GLY A 74 -0.94 -16.27 -9.79
CA GLY A 74 -1.67 -16.66 -8.60
C GLY A 74 -2.60 -15.60 -8.04
N VAL A 75 -2.43 -14.34 -8.43
CA VAL A 75 -3.38 -13.28 -8.05
C VAL A 75 -4.66 -13.47 -8.85
N THR A 76 -5.80 -13.55 -8.15
CA THR A 76 -7.09 -13.76 -8.81
C THR A 76 -7.92 -12.49 -8.88
N SER A 77 -7.82 -11.61 -7.89
CA SER A 77 -8.49 -10.31 -7.95
C SER A 77 -7.85 -9.35 -6.97
N THR A 78 -8.00 -8.06 -7.24
CA THR A 78 -7.49 -7.01 -6.36
C THR A 78 -8.52 -5.89 -6.24
N GLU A 79 -8.47 -5.20 -5.11
CA GLU A 79 -9.27 -4.02 -4.87
C GLU A 79 -8.36 -2.98 -4.22
N THR A 80 -8.24 -1.81 -4.83
CA THR A 80 -7.31 -0.78 -4.40
C THR A 80 -8.04 0.40 -3.77
N HIS A 81 -7.57 0.83 -2.62
CA HIS A 81 -8.07 2.01 -1.93
C HIS A 81 -6.93 3.01 -1.78
N ILE A 82 -7.18 4.25 -2.15
CA ILE A 82 -6.21 5.32 -1.92
C ILE A 82 -6.50 5.91 -0.55
N ALA A 83 -5.50 5.96 0.30
CA ALA A 83 -5.66 6.55 1.63
C ALA A 83 -5.60 8.07 1.53
N PHE A 84 -6.61 8.75 2.07
CA PHE A 84 -6.59 10.21 2.12
C PHE A 84 -5.68 10.72 3.23
N ARG A 85 -5.77 10.11 4.40
CA ARG A 85 -5.03 10.55 5.57
C ARG A 85 -4.73 9.38 6.48
N ALA A 86 -3.63 9.50 7.18
CA ALA A 86 -3.29 8.59 8.25
C ALA A 86 -3.53 9.30 9.58
N TYR A 87 -4.14 8.62 10.51
CA TYR A 87 -4.32 9.11 11.86
C TYR A 87 -3.58 8.18 12.79
N SER A 88 -2.69 8.72 13.60
CA SER A 88 -1.96 7.88 14.55
C SER A 88 -1.72 8.66 15.83
N ARG A 89 -1.52 7.93 16.90
CA ARG A 89 -1.17 8.51 18.18
C ARG A 89 0.17 9.25 18.10
N HIS A 90 1.09 8.69 17.35
CA HIS A 90 2.41 9.27 17.15
C HIS A 90 2.32 10.65 16.50
N ASP A 91 1.47 10.79 15.47
CA ASP A 91 1.31 12.06 14.78
C ASP A 91 0.70 13.11 15.68
N LEU A 92 -0.27 12.71 16.52
CA LEU A 92 -0.88 13.64 17.46
C LEU A 92 0.12 14.10 18.51
N GLU A 93 0.94 13.21 19.02
CA GLU A 93 1.97 13.56 19.99
C GLU A 93 3.00 14.49 19.39
N ALA A 94 3.39 14.25 18.15
CA ALA A 94 4.34 15.11 17.47
C ALA A 94 3.77 16.51 17.28
N ALA A 95 2.49 16.65 16.95
CA ALA A 95 1.85 17.94 16.81
C ALA A 95 1.84 18.72 18.13
N PHE A 96 1.53 18.03 19.20
CA PHE A 96 1.55 18.67 20.53
C PHE A 96 2.96 19.07 20.94
N SER A 97 3.94 18.24 20.64
CA SER A 97 5.34 18.52 20.95
C SER A 97 5.84 19.76 20.24
N LEU A 98 5.24 20.10 19.11
CA LEU A 98 5.61 21.29 18.35
C LEU A 98 4.88 22.55 18.82
N GLY A 99 4.11 22.44 19.89
CA GLY A 99 3.43 23.61 20.46
C GLY A 99 2.14 23.99 19.75
N LEU A 100 1.52 23.03 19.13
CA LEU A 100 0.28 23.27 18.40
C LEU A 100 -0.96 23.07 19.26
N GLU A 101 -0.80 22.69 20.48
CA GLU A 101 -1.86 22.49 21.44
C GLU A 101 -2.54 23.79 21.86
#